data_84032b86b7f739ce0024cd2ff43bbf42
#
_entry.id   84032b86b7f739ce0024cd2ff43bbf42
#
_cell.length_a   1.000
_cell.length_b   1.000
_cell.length_c   1.000
_cell.angle_alpha   90.00
_cell.angle_beta   90.00
_cell.angle_gamma   90.00
#
_symmetry.space_group_name_H-M   'P 1'
#
loop_
_entity.id
_entity.type
_entity.pdbx_description
1 polymer ?
#
loop_
_entity_poly.entity_id
_entity_poly.type
_entity_poly.pdbx_seq_one_letter_code
_entity_poly.pdbx_strand_id
1 'polypeptide(L)'
;MPQKQSSILKSYVQGRRVPRPREARAAVDRPIAMLESSQPSGTFEMPAVSDLVLSQSVGRPFRYVCNLGAGRFSGQTQPMDFVAVSPDVAPWCEVVEPAHLRFMGIPGEMARACLERDADDPLDFGLVHMRHHGDPLIAQGLDLLWQELGRRDPAARLFVDSMMSALVVRLARLSDQCTEADDRRGGLAPHQSAQVVEYMQTNLDRRITLAELAALCDLSPWHFSRAFRETHGHPPHRYLTRLRIQRARELLERTPLSITAIAMATGYSPQQLVRHFRQASGLPPSEYRRLHLERESRGRTKPSCCWS
;
A
#
# COMPACT_ATOMS: atom_id res chain seq x y z
N MET A 1 5.24 23.10 -17.86
CA MET A 1 4.38 22.20 -17.08
C MET A 1 4.70 22.42 -15.60
N PRO A 2 3.72 22.60 -14.70
CA PRO A 2 4.02 22.76 -13.28
C PRO A 2 4.69 21.47 -12.77
N GLN A 3 5.88 21.61 -12.18
CA GLN A 3 6.58 20.50 -11.52
C GLN A 3 5.65 19.89 -10.46
N LYS A 4 5.33 18.61 -10.58
CA LYS A 4 4.67 17.85 -9.50
C LYS A 4 5.64 17.84 -8.31
N GLN A 5 5.46 18.74 -7.37
CA GLN A 5 6.22 18.75 -6.12
C GLN A 5 5.82 17.52 -5.29
N SER A 6 6.81 16.90 -4.64
CA SER A 6 6.57 15.81 -3.68
C SER A 6 5.56 16.23 -2.61
N SER A 7 4.66 15.33 -2.26
CA SER A 7 3.60 15.60 -1.27
C SER A 7 4.19 15.82 0.12
N ILE A 8 5.32 15.18 0.46
CA ILE A 8 6.01 15.37 1.73
C ILE A 8 6.53 16.80 1.90
N LEU A 9 7.11 17.39 0.86
CA LEU A 9 7.58 18.80 0.92
C LEU A 9 6.41 19.75 1.15
N LYS A 10 5.27 19.52 0.49
CA LYS A 10 4.07 20.34 0.68
C LYS A 10 3.54 20.24 2.10
N SER A 11 3.51 19.03 2.67
CA SER A 11 3.00 18.80 4.02
C SER A 11 3.85 19.48 5.09
N TYR A 12 5.17 19.47 4.94
CA TYR A 12 6.08 20.15 5.86
C TYR A 12 6.00 21.69 5.79
N VAL A 13 5.70 22.23 4.62
CA VAL A 13 5.49 23.68 4.45
C VAL A 13 4.15 24.14 5.02
N GLN A 14 3.12 23.29 4.97
CA GLN A 14 1.74 23.62 5.37
C GLN A 14 1.38 23.18 6.79
N GLY A 15 2.15 22.28 7.42
CA GLY A 15 1.87 21.72 8.73
C GLY A 15 2.08 22.73 9.88
N ARG A 16 1.04 22.94 10.71
CA ARG A 16 1.06 23.94 11.81
C ARG A 16 1.94 23.56 13.02
N ARG A 17 2.33 22.27 13.15
CA ARG A 17 3.10 21.74 14.29
C ARG A 17 4.32 20.91 13.88
N VAL A 18 4.68 20.97 12.61
CA VAL A 18 5.86 20.26 12.09
C VAL A 18 7.06 21.20 12.13
N PRO A 19 8.20 20.82 12.72
CA PRO A 19 9.41 21.62 12.71
C PRO A 19 9.83 21.94 11.28
N ARG A 20 10.26 23.18 11.04
CA ARG A 20 10.73 23.58 9.72
C ARG A 20 11.94 22.73 9.33
N PRO A 21 11.99 22.23 8.07
CA PRO A 21 13.16 21.51 7.62
C PRO A 21 14.40 22.39 7.66
N ARG A 22 15.53 21.83 8.08
CA ARG A 22 16.83 22.48 8.03
C ARG A 22 17.33 22.57 6.60
N GLU A 23 17.13 21.51 5.86
CA GLU A 23 17.54 21.37 4.48
C GLU A 23 16.53 20.48 3.75
N ALA A 24 16.31 20.78 2.48
CA ALA A 24 15.48 19.97 1.59
C ALA A 24 16.16 19.83 0.24
N ARG A 25 16.16 18.62 -0.31
CA ARG A 25 16.72 18.29 -1.61
C ARG A 25 15.66 17.56 -2.42
N ALA A 26 15.56 17.86 -3.71
CA ALA A 26 14.59 17.25 -4.60
C ALA A 26 15.23 16.89 -5.94
N ALA A 27 14.77 15.82 -6.55
CA ALA A 27 15.12 15.50 -7.92
C ALA A 27 14.48 16.53 -8.87
N VAL A 28 15.22 16.92 -9.93
CA VAL A 28 14.80 18.01 -10.83
C VAL A 28 13.55 17.63 -11.63
N ASP A 29 13.45 16.38 -12.11
CA ASP A 29 12.41 15.93 -13.02
C ASP A 29 11.54 14.78 -12.43
N ARG A 30 11.62 14.59 -11.11
CA ARG A 30 10.89 13.53 -10.39
C ARG A 30 10.24 14.08 -9.14
N PRO A 31 9.06 13.59 -8.77
CA PRO A 31 8.40 13.97 -7.53
C PRO A 31 9.02 13.27 -6.29
N ILE A 32 10.34 13.10 -6.30
CA ILE A 32 11.13 12.52 -5.20
C ILE A 32 11.83 13.64 -4.47
N ALA A 33 11.68 13.66 -3.16
CA ALA A 33 12.31 14.63 -2.32
C ALA A 33 12.73 14.05 -0.98
N MET A 34 13.79 14.61 -0.43
CA MET A 34 14.23 14.35 0.93
C MET A 34 14.36 15.66 1.70
N LEU A 35 14.16 15.58 2.99
CA LEU A 35 14.34 16.70 3.89
C LEU A 35 14.96 16.25 5.21
N GLU A 36 15.77 17.12 5.80
CA GLU A 36 16.27 16.97 7.17
C GLU A 36 15.59 17.93 8.12
N SER A 37 15.24 17.44 9.29
CA SER A 37 14.58 18.22 10.34
C SER A 37 15.16 17.89 11.70
N SER A 38 15.37 18.91 12.52
CA SER A 38 15.61 18.75 13.96
C SER A 38 14.31 18.93 14.70
N GLN A 39 13.88 17.88 15.36
CA GLN A 39 12.66 17.87 16.15
C GLN A 39 13.01 18.04 17.63
N PRO A 40 12.46 19.02 18.34
CA PRO A 40 12.56 19.08 19.79
C PRO A 40 11.81 17.91 20.44
N SER A 41 11.98 17.70 21.72
CA SER A 41 11.11 16.81 22.48
C SER A 41 9.66 17.27 22.41
N GLY A 42 8.73 16.30 22.34
CA GLY A 42 7.29 16.59 22.27
C GLY A 42 6.52 15.69 21.30
N THR A 43 5.25 16.02 21.12
CA THR A 43 4.33 15.28 20.28
C THR A 43 4.17 15.93 18.91
N PHE A 44 4.24 15.13 17.86
CA PHE A 44 4.14 15.55 16.47
C PHE A 44 3.03 14.75 15.77
N GLU A 45 2.14 15.47 15.11
CA GLU A 45 1.12 14.91 14.23
C GLU A 45 1.40 15.41 12.81
N MET A 46 1.52 14.49 11.88
CA MET A 46 1.74 14.82 10.47
C MET A 46 0.50 14.50 9.66
N PRO A 47 0.14 15.34 8.68
CA PRO A 47 -0.97 15.02 7.80
C PRO A 47 -0.66 13.77 6.97
N ALA A 48 -1.72 13.05 6.58
CA ALA A 48 -1.61 11.99 5.62
C ALA A 48 -1.10 12.53 4.27
N VAL A 49 -0.17 11.81 3.66
CA VAL A 49 0.40 12.13 2.35
C VAL A 49 0.27 10.94 1.41
N SER A 50 0.23 11.19 0.10
CA SER A 50 0.15 10.12 -0.91
C SER A 50 1.47 9.40 -1.17
N ASP A 51 2.56 9.84 -0.52
CA ASP A 51 3.88 9.23 -0.63
C ASP A 51 4.04 8.09 0.39
N LEU A 52 4.79 7.06 0.01
CA LEU A 52 5.45 6.18 0.98
C LEU A 52 6.59 6.98 1.61
N VAL A 53 6.56 7.16 2.92
CA VAL A 53 7.56 7.97 3.62
C VAL A 53 8.52 7.07 4.39
N LEU A 54 9.82 7.25 4.16
CA LEU A 54 10.88 6.68 4.99
C LEU A 54 11.41 7.76 5.92
N SER A 55 11.45 7.48 7.22
CA SER A 55 12.05 8.35 8.23
C SER A 55 13.29 7.68 8.80
N GLN A 56 14.46 8.31 8.64
CA GLN A 56 15.76 7.83 9.11
C GLN A 56 16.28 8.67 10.26
N SER A 57 16.78 8.03 11.32
CA SER A 57 17.51 8.67 12.41
C SER A 57 18.93 8.96 11.98
N VAL A 58 19.31 10.25 11.84
CA VAL A 58 20.67 10.66 11.44
C VAL A 58 21.46 11.31 12.56
N GLY A 59 20.89 11.37 13.78
CA GLY A 59 21.49 11.97 14.95
C GLY A 59 21.83 10.97 16.06
N ARG A 60 21.77 11.47 17.30
CA ARG A 60 21.92 10.65 18.50
C ARG A 60 20.70 9.75 18.70
N PRO A 61 20.84 8.60 19.38
CA PRO A 61 19.70 7.79 19.80
C PRO A 61 18.68 8.61 20.60
N PHE A 62 17.40 8.35 20.40
CA PHE A 62 16.30 8.96 21.14
C PHE A 62 15.20 7.94 21.40
N ARG A 63 14.45 8.14 22.49
CA ARG A 63 13.26 7.33 22.81
C ARG A 63 12.03 7.93 22.15
N TYR A 64 11.14 7.05 21.73
CA TYR A 64 9.93 7.43 21.04
C TYR A 64 8.73 6.58 21.42
N VAL A 65 7.53 7.14 21.20
CA VAL A 65 6.27 6.42 21.13
C VAL A 65 5.57 6.87 19.86
N CYS A 66 5.25 5.95 18.96
CA CYS A 66 4.65 6.29 17.66
C CYS A 66 3.41 5.43 17.37
N ASN A 67 2.56 5.95 16.47
CA ASN A 67 1.57 5.20 15.71
C ASN A 67 1.67 5.63 14.25
N LEU A 68 2.12 4.73 13.40
CA LEU A 68 2.34 4.95 11.97
C LEU A 68 1.26 4.25 11.12
N GLY A 69 0.08 4.02 11.70
CA GLY A 69 -1.05 3.37 11.04
C GLY A 69 -1.22 1.88 11.34
N ALA A 70 -0.21 1.23 11.93
CA ALA A 70 -0.24 -0.20 12.26
C ALA A 70 -0.44 -0.49 13.77
N GLY A 71 -0.69 0.55 14.56
CA GLY A 71 -0.83 0.47 16.01
C GLY A 71 0.27 1.23 16.76
N ARG A 72 0.09 1.37 18.10
CA ARG A 72 1.03 2.10 18.96
C ARG A 72 2.23 1.21 19.28
N PHE A 73 3.43 1.75 19.17
CA PHE A 73 4.68 1.10 19.54
C PHE A 73 5.66 2.11 20.14
N SER A 74 6.64 1.62 20.88
CA SER A 74 7.67 2.44 21.53
C SER A 74 9.01 1.76 21.49
N GLY A 75 10.08 2.53 21.63
CA GLY A 75 11.43 2.03 21.63
C GLY A 75 12.48 3.13 21.73
N GLN A 76 13.71 2.76 21.41
CA GLN A 76 14.84 3.65 21.28
C GLN A 76 15.49 3.42 19.92
N THR A 77 15.77 4.52 19.20
CA THR A 77 16.47 4.44 17.90
C THR A 77 17.96 4.24 18.09
N GLN A 78 18.59 3.66 17.07
CA GLN A 78 20.02 3.76 16.83
C GLN A 78 20.28 4.71 15.66
N PRO A 79 21.50 5.27 15.52
CA PRO A 79 21.87 6.01 14.33
C PRO A 79 21.65 5.15 13.08
N MET A 80 21.11 5.74 12.03
CA MET A 80 20.77 5.11 10.75
C MET A 80 19.56 4.16 10.77
N ASP A 81 18.93 3.93 11.92
CA ASP A 81 17.64 3.24 11.96
C ASP A 81 16.60 4.02 11.15
N PHE A 82 15.72 3.28 10.51
CA PHE A 82 14.61 3.86 9.75
C PHE A 82 13.28 3.23 10.13
N VAL A 83 12.21 3.91 9.76
CA VAL A 83 10.83 3.43 9.82
C VAL A 83 10.09 3.87 8.55
N ALA A 84 9.09 3.10 8.14
CA ALA A 84 8.26 3.42 6.99
C ALA A 84 6.85 3.85 7.42
N VAL A 85 6.26 4.80 6.69
CA VAL A 85 4.85 5.21 6.80
C VAL A 85 4.18 4.99 5.45
N SER A 86 3.10 4.21 5.45
CA SER A 86 2.32 3.95 4.23
C SER A 86 1.65 5.21 3.70
N PRO A 87 1.38 5.31 2.38
CA PRO A 87 0.55 6.37 1.82
C PRO A 87 -0.80 6.47 2.51
N ASP A 88 -1.32 7.69 2.58
CA ASP A 88 -2.63 8.03 3.14
C ASP A 88 -2.81 7.73 4.65
N VAL A 89 -1.70 7.49 5.36
CA VAL A 89 -1.65 7.38 6.83
C VAL A 89 -1.22 8.70 7.44
N ALA A 90 -1.94 9.16 8.48
CA ALA A 90 -1.55 10.29 9.30
C ALA A 90 -0.76 9.78 10.52
N PRO A 91 0.58 9.90 10.54
CA PRO A 91 1.38 9.38 11.63
C PRO A 91 1.34 10.33 12.84
N TRP A 92 1.44 9.70 14.01
CA TRP A 92 1.61 10.38 15.29
C TRP A 92 2.85 9.85 15.99
N CYS A 93 3.70 10.74 16.50
CA CYS A 93 4.90 10.40 17.25
C CYS A 93 5.12 11.34 18.43
N GLU A 94 5.49 10.77 19.58
CA GLU A 94 6.04 11.45 20.73
C GLU A 94 7.53 11.13 20.81
N VAL A 95 8.37 12.18 20.83
CA VAL A 95 9.83 12.09 20.90
C VAL A 95 10.27 12.59 22.26
N VAL A 96 10.96 11.77 23.01
CA VAL A 96 11.36 12.09 24.40
C VAL A 96 12.59 13.00 24.44
N GLU A 97 13.60 12.71 23.64
CA GLU A 97 14.80 13.53 23.48
C GLU A 97 14.79 14.22 22.10
N PRO A 98 15.46 15.38 21.94
CA PRO A 98 15.58 16.02 20.64
C PRO A 98 16.13 15.07 19.58
N ALA A 99 15.45 14.96 18.43
CA ALA A 99 15.77 14.05 17.34
C ALA A 99 16.25 14.81 16.10
N HIS A 100 17.18 14.20 15.37
CA HIS A 100 17.56 14.64 14.03
C HIS A 100 17.16 13.56 13.05
N LEU A 101 16.22 13.88 12.18
CA LEU A 101 15.58 12.95 11.26
C LEU A 101 15.73 13.40 9.82
N ARG A 102 15.91 12.44 8.95
CA ARG A 102 15.85 12.62 7.50
C ARG A 102 14.63 11.88 6.98
N PHE A 103 13.84 12.54 6.15
CA PHE A 103 12.63 11.99 5.56
C PHE A 103 12.79 11.90 4.05
N MET A 104 12.33 10.81 3.48
CA MET A 104 12.24 10.60 2.05
C MET A 104 10.79 10.30 1.66
N GLY A 105 10.25 11.05 0.69
CA GLY A 105 8.95 10.76 0.09
C GLY A 105 9.14 10.05 -1.24
N ILE A 106 8.54 8.88 -1.38
CA ILE A 106 8.46 8.10 -2.62
C ILE A 106 6.99 8.11 -3.05
N PRO A 107 6.64 8.66 -4.23
CA PRO A 107 5.25 8.63 -4.70
C PRO A 107 4.68 7.22 -4.65
N GLY A 108 3.48 7.05 -4.06
CA GLY A 108 2.87 5.74 -3.88
C GLY A 108 2.64 5.01 -5.21
N GLU A 109 2.33 5.74 -6.30
CA GLU A 109 2.22 5.18 -7.65
C GLU A 109 3.55 4.57 -8.15
N MET A 110 4.69 5.22 -7.86
CA MET A 110 6.00 4.70 -8.24
C MET A 110 6.39 3.47 -7.42
N ALA A 111 6.12 3.49 -6.12
CA ALA A 111 6.38 2.34 -5.26
C ALA A 111 5.53 1.11 -5.67
N ARG A 112 4.25 1.32 -6.03
CA ARG A 112 3.40 0.23 -6.57
C ARG A 112 3.92 -0.30 -7.90
N ALA A 113 4.33 0.58 -8.81
CA ALA A 113 4.90 0.17 -10.09
C ALA A 113 6.16 -0.70 -9.93
N CYS A 114 7.06 -0.35 -8.98
CA CYS A 114 8.25 -1.16 -8.67
C CYS A 114 7.92 -2.56 -8.14
N LEU A 115 6.76 -2.73 -7.50
CA LEU A 115 6.30 -4.00 -6.92
C LEU A 115 5.29 -4.73 -7.80
N GLU A 116 5.04 -4.23 -9.02
CA GLU A 116 4.01 -4.74 -9.94
C GLU A 116 2.63 -4.84 -9.29
N ARG A 117 2.33 -3.88 -8.39
CA ARG A 117 1.05 -3.79 -7.69
C ARG A 117 0.10 -2.86 -8.42
N ASP A 118 -1.19 -3.13 -8.29
CA ASP A 118 -2.25 -2.29 -8.83
C ASP A 118 -2.38 -0.95 -8.08
N ALA A 119 -3.01 0.04 -8.72
CA ALA A 119 -3.17 1.39 -8.16
C ALA A 119 -3.91 1.39 -6.80
N ASP A 120 -4.81 0.44 -6.59
CA ASP A 120 -5.61 0.31 -5.38
C ASP A 120 -4.99 -0.65 -4.35
N ASP A 121 -3.91 -1.34 -4.69
CA ASP A 121 -3.22 -2.21 -3.75
C ASP A 121 -2.56 -1.38 -2.64
N PRO A 122 -2.79 -1.73 -1.36
CA PRO A 122 -2.16 -1.02 -0.26
C PRO A 122 -0.64 -1.26 -0.28
N LEU A 123 0.13 -0.19 -0.03
CA LEU A 123 1.56 -0.30 0.24
C LEU A 123 1.75 -0.57 1.74
N ASP A 124 1.47 -1.80 2.12
CA ASP A 124 1.66 -2.29 3.48
C ASP A 124 2.94 -3.13 3.52
N PHE A 125 3.85 -2.78 4.43
CA PHE A 125 5.12 -3.46 4.69
C PHE A 125 5.15 -4.08 6.09
N GLY A 126 4.00 -4.36 6.68
CA GLY A 126 3.86 -5.12 7.92
C GLY A 126 4.62 -4.52 9.10
N LEU A 127 5.48 -5.32 9.74
CA LEU A 127 6.26 -4.89 10.91
C LEU A 127 7.22 -3.74 10.64
N VAL A 128 7.55 -3.44 9.40
CA VAL A 128 8.38 -2.28 9.04
C VAL A 128 7.73 -0.97 9.47
N HIS A 129 6.40 -0.95 9.66
CA HIS A 129 5.65 0.21 10.17
C HIS A 129 5.54 0.27 11.71
N MET A 130 6.02 -0.76 12.42
CA MET A 130 5.79 -0.92 13.86
C MET A 130 7.04 -0.78 14.73
N ARG A 131 8.21 -0.57 14.16
CA ARG A 131 9.45 -0.35 14.89
C ARG A 131 10.49 0.28 13.97
N HIS A 132 11.51 0.88 14.55
CA HIS A 132 12.70 1.27 13.81
C HIS A 132 13.54 0.02 13.46
N HIS A 133 14.11 0.02 12.28
CA HIS A 133 14.90 -1.07 11.74
C HIS A 133 16.29 -0.59 11.34
N GLY A 134 17.32 -1.37 11.69
CA GLY A 134 18.65 -1.26 11.13
C GLY A 134 18.78 -2.16 9.91
N ASP A 135 18.82 -1.58 8.73
CA ASP A 135 19.13 -2.29 7.47
C ASP A 135 20.20 -1.54 6.69
N PRO A 136 21.39 -2.16 6.46
CA PRO A 136 22.51 -1.47 5.84
C PRO A 136 22.22 -0.94 4.43
N LEU A 137 21.43 -1.67 3.64
CA LEU A 137 21.11 -1.24 2.27
C LEU A 137 20.22 -0.01 2.29
N ILE A 138 19.19 -0.01 3.13
CA ILE A 138 18.28 1.13 3.25
C ILE A 138 19.02 2.34 3.86
N ALA A 139 19.78 2.11 4.92
CA ALA A 139 20.54 3.16 5.59
C ALA A 139 21.52 3.87 4.65
N GLN A 140 22.36 3.10 3.96
CA GLN A 140 23.33 3.64 3.00
C GLN A 140 22.66 4.19 1.74
N GLY A 141 21.60 3.54 1.26
CA GLY A 141 20.84 4.00 0.11
C GLY A 141 20.21 5.38 0.32
N LEU A 142 19.67 5.65 1.51
CA LEU A 142 19.15 6.96 1.88
C LEU A 142 20.26 8.04 1.96
N ASP A 143 21.44 7.68 2.48
CA ASP A 143 22.57 8.59 2.49
C ASP A 143 23.08 8.92 1.09
N LEU A 144 23.22 7.93 0.22
CA LEU A 144 23.64 8.13 -1.16
C LEU A 144 22.62 8.98 -1.94
N LEU A 145 21.33 8.70 -1.75
CA LEU A 145 20.27 9.52 -2.36
C LEU A 145 20.31 10.96 -1.86
N TRP A 146 20.57 11.18 -0.57
CA TRP A 146 20.72 12.51 -0.01
C TRP A 146 21.85 13.30 -0.68
N GLN A 147 22.98 12.64 -0.97
CA GLN A 147 24.12 13.25 -1.65
C GLN A 147 23.85 13.52 -3.12
N GLU A 148 23.09 12.65 -3.78
CA GLU A 148 22.83 12.73 -5.22
C GLU A 148 21.70 13.70 -5.58
N LEU A 149 20.70 13.84 -4.68
CA LEU A 149 19.61 14.76 -4.90
C LEU A 149 20.08 16.22 -5.00
N GLY A 150 19.61 16.90 -6.03
CA GLY A 150 20.04 18.26 -6.38
C GLY A 150 21.03 18.32 -7.53
N ARG A 151 21.69 17.21 -7.91
CA ARG A 151 22.45 17.13 -9.15
C ARG A 151 21.52 17.14 -10.37
N ARG A 152 22.02 17.64 -11.50
CA ARG A 152 21.22 17.86 -12.73
C ARG A 152 21.71 17.07 -13.94
N ASP A 153 22.67 16.18 -13.73
CA ASP A 153 23.20 15.38 -14.82
C ASP A 153 22.35 14.11 -15.06
N PRO A 154 22.42 13.50 -16.28
CA PRO A 154 21.67 12.30 -16.60
C PRO A 154 22.00 11.10 -15.71
N ALA A 155 23.24 10.99 -15.21
CA ALA A 155 23.68 9.88 -14.37
C ALA A 155 23.01 9.97 -12.98
N ALA A 156 22.86 11.18 -12.42
CA ALA A 156 22.14 11.40 -11.16
C ALA A 156 20.68 10.92 -11.26
N ARG A 157 20.02 11.19 -12.39
CA ARG A 157 18.65 10.72 -12.63
C ARG A 157 18.55 9.19 -12.61
N LEU A 158 19.40 8.51 -13.35
CA LEU A 158 19.43 7.06 -13.40
C LEU A 158 19.72 6.47 -12.01
N PHE A 159 20.66 7.08 -11.28
CA PHE A 159 21.02 6.66 -9.93
C PHE A 159 19.82 6.76 -8.99
N VAL A 160 19.11 7.90 -8.97
CA VAL A 160 17.92 8.11 -8.12
C VAL A 160 16.83 7.10 -8.44
N ASP A 161 16.50 6.87 -9.72
CA ASP A 161 15.47 5.92 -10.15
C ASP A 161 15.83 4.47 -9.74
N SER A 162 17.10 4.08 -9.92
CA SER A 162 17.57 2.74 -9.59
C SER A 162 17.62 2.50 -8.08
N MET A 163 18.14 3.46 -7.32
CA MET A 163 18.23 3.35 -5.87
C MET A 163 16.85 3.34 -5.21
N MET A 164 15.94 4.20 -5.68
CA MET A 164 14.56 4.19 -5.22
C MET A 164 13.90 2.82 -5.43
N SER A 165 14.04 2.23 -6.61
CA SER A 165 13.51 0.89 -6.91
C SER A 165 14.14 -0.16 -6.00
N ALA A 166 15.45 -0.10 -5.76
CA ALA A 166 16.14 -1.01 -4.85
C ALA A 166 15.63 -0.89 -3.40
N LEU A 167 15.39 0.34 -2.91
CA LEU A 167 14.83 0.57 -1.57
C LEU A 167 13.44 0.00 -1.43
N VAL A 168 12.55 0.23 -2.40
CA VAL A 168 11.16 -0.29 -2.38
C VAL A 168 11.14 -1.82 -2.38
N VAL A 169 11.96 -2.46 -3.23
CA VAL A 169 12.09 -3.93 -3.27
C VAL A 169 12.67 -4.46 -1.96
N ARG A 170 13.67 -3.76 -1.37
CA ARG A 170 14.25 -4.17 -0.08
C ARG A 170 13.23 -4.08 1.05
N LEU A 171 12.42 -3.03 1.11
CA LEU A 171 11.31 -2.91 2.07
C LEU A 171 10.33 -4.07 1.97
N ALA A 172 9.93 -4.47 0.76
CA ALA A 172 9.05 -5.61 0.55
C ALA A 172 9.67 -6.92 1.09
N ARG A 173 10.95 -7.15 0.82
CA ARG A 173 11.68 -8.32 1.34
C ARG A 173 11.84 -8.29 2.86
N LEU A 174 12.08 -7.13 3.47
CA LEU A 174 12.12 -6.99 4.92
C LEU A 174 10.76 -7.29 5.55
N SER A 175 9.68 -6.85 4.92
CA SER A 175 8.32 -7.18 5.36
C SER A 175 8.10 -8.70 5.41
N ASP A 176 8.52 -9.41 4.37
CA ASP A 176 8.38 -10.87 4.30
C ASP A 176 9.23 -11.56 5.39
N GLN A 177 10.49 -11.15 5.59
CA GLN A 177 11.38 -11.69 6.61
C GLN A 177 10.87 -11.43 8.04
N CYS A 178 10.33 -10.24 8.30
CA CYS A 178 9.74 -9.92 9.60
C CYS A 178 8.49 -10.76 9.88
N THR A 179 7.73 -11.13 8.83
CA THR A 179 6.54 -11.98 8.96
C THR A 179 6.92 -13.41 9.35
N GLU A 180 7.97 -13.97 8.77
CA GLU A 180 8.47 -15.32 9.10
C GLU A 180 8.99 -15.43 10.55
N ALA A 181 9.65 -14.38 11.04
CA ALA A 181 10.20 -14.39 12.40
C ALA A 181 9.13 -14.31 13.50
N ASP A 182 7.94 -13.78 13.21
CA ASP A 182 6.83 -13.59 14.17
C ASP A 182 5.71 -14.64 14.03
N ASP A 183 5.94 -15.71 13.30
CA ASP A 183 4.97 -16.76 12.90
C ASP A 183 4.34 -17.59 14.06
N ARG A 184 4.48 -17.14 15.31
CA ARG A 184 4.01 -17.85 16.51
C ARG A 184 2.62 -17.45 17.02
N ARG A 185 1.89 -16.58 16.30
CA ARG A 185 0.54 -16.14 16.69
C ARG A 185 -0.44 -16.48 15.60
N GLY A 186 -1.37 -17.39 15.86
CA GLY A 186 -2.31 -18.01 14.93
C GLY A 186 -3.19 -17.07 14.11
N GLY A 187 -3.94 -17.66 13.15
CA GLY A 187 -4.86 -16.97 12.27
C GLY A 187 -6.06 -16.33 12.97
N LEU A 188 -7.02 -15.81 12.20
CA LEU A 188 -8.29 -15.29 12.73
C LEU A 188 -9.09 -16.41 13.37
N ALA A 189 -9.76 -16.12 14.47
CA ALA A 189 -10.76 -17.03 15.02
C ALA A 189 -11.90 -17.27 13.99
N PRO A 190 -12.54 -18.46 13.98
CA PRO A 190 -13.55 -18.77 12.97
C PRO A 190 -14.67 -17.75 12.85
N HIS A 191 -15.14 -17.19 13.97
CA HIS A 191 -16.20 -16.18 13.97
C HIS A 191 -15.71 -14.85 13.39
N GLN A 192 -14.45 -14.42 13.70
CA GLN A 192 -13.84 -13.22 13.12
C GLN A 192 -13.66 -13.36 11.62
N SER A 193 -13.17 -14.51 11.18
CA SER A 193 -13.03 -14.84 9.76
C SER A 193 -14.36 -14.76 9.02
N ALA A 194 -15.42 -15.38 9.57
CA ALA A 194 -16.76 -15.34 9.00
C ALA A 194 -17.31 -13.91 8.90
N GLN A 195 -17.19 -13.14 9.97
CA GLN A 195 -17.64 -11.74 10.04
C GLN A 195 -16.96 -10.85 9.00
N VAL A 196 -15.65 -10.98 8.84
CA VAL A 196 -14.88 -10.19 7.86
C VAL A 196 -15.26 -10.57 6.43
N VAL A 197 -15.38 -11.87 6.12
CA VAL A 197 -15.76 -12.34 4.79
C VAL A 197 -17.18 -11.88 4.43
N GLU A 198 -18.13 -11.99 5.35
CA GLU A 198 -19.50 -11.49 5.18
C GLU A 198 -19.52 -9.97 4.93
N TYR A 199 -18.75 -9.21 5.72
CA TYR A 199 -18.63 -7.78 5.51
C TYR A 199 -18.07 -7.42 4.14
N MET A 200 -17.02 -8.12 3.69
CA MET A 200 -16.48 -7.93 2.35
C MET A 200 -17.52 -8.22 1.27
N GLN A 201 -18.25 -9.34 1.38
CA GLN A 201 -19.27 -9.77 0.41
C GLN A 201 -20.44 -8.79 0.31
N THR A 202 -20.85 -8.22 1.45
CA THR A 202 -21.97 -7.28 1.52
C THR A 202 -21.62 -5.87 1.01
N ASN A 203 -20.33 -5.50 1.01
CA ASN A 203 -19.87 -4.15 0.68
C ASN A 203 -18.93 -4.12 -0.54
N LEU A 204 -19.14 -5.00 -1.54
CA LEU A 204 -18.26 -5.09 -2.71
C LEU A 204 -18.27 -3.83 -3.58
N ASP A 205 -19.36 -3.07 -3.57
CA ASP A 205 -19.60 -1.88 -4.38
C ASP A 205 -18.89 -0.62 -3.90
N ARG A 206 -18.34 -0.63 -2.69
CA ARG A 206 -17.65 0.52 -2.10
C ARG A 206 -16.20 0.25 -1.74
N ARG A 207 -15.45 1.32 -1.49
CA ARG A 207 -14.08 1.18 -0.97
C ARG A 207 -14.12 0.62 0.45
N ILE A 208 -13.44 -0.49 0.68
CA ILE A 208 -13.21 -1.10 1.99
C ILE A 208 -11.74 -0.88 2.34
N THR A 209 -11.49 -0.33 3.53
CA THR A 209 -10.13 -0.10 4.03
C THR A 209 -9.65 -1.24 4.92
N LEU A 210 -8.34 -1.44 4.99
CA LEU A 210 -7.74 -2.43 5.89
C LEU A 210 -8.08 -2.12 7.36
N ALA A 211 -8.14 -0.84 7.72
CA ALA A 211 -8.49 -0.40 9.06
C ALA A 211 -9.94 -0.77 9.44
N GLU A 212 -10.90 -0.64 8.52
CA GLU A 212 -12.29 -1.08 8.73
C GLU A 212 -12.36 -2.59 9.02
N LEU A 213 -11.67 -3.39 8.23
CA LEU A 213 -11.65 -4.85 8.41
C LEU A 213 -10.98 -5.26 9.72
N ALA A 214 -9.89 -4.61 10.08
CA ALA A 214 -9.17 -4.86 11.32
C ALA A 214 -10.00 -4.52 12.56
N ALA A 215 -10.78 -3.41 12.50
CA ALA A 215 -11.68 -2.99 13.57
C ALA A 215 -12.79 -4.02 13.86
N LEU A 216 -13.25 -4.79 12.85
CA LEU A 216 -14.22 -5.87 13.06
C LEU A 216 -13.69 -7.00 13.96
N CYS A 217 -12.37 -7.11 14.07
CA CYS A 217 -11.70 -8.16 14.84
C CYS A 217 -11.02 -7.64 16.12
N ASP A 218 -11.15 -6.34 16.43
CA ASP A 218 -10.41 -5.66 17.49
C ASP A 218 -8.88 -5.82 17.35
N LEU A 219 -8.40 -5.85 16.09
CA LEU A 219 -6.98 -5.99 15.76
C LEU A 219 -6.44 -4.70 15.16
N SER A 220 -5.12 -4.49 15.30
CA SER A 220 -4.44 -3.50 14.45
C SER A 220 -4.48 -3.95 12.99
N PRO A 221 -4.44 -3.02 12.01
CA PRO A 221 -4.43 -3.36 10.58
C PRO A 221 -3.35 -4.39 10.21
N TRP A 222 -2.17 -4.29 10.82
CA TRP A 222 -1.09 -5.23 10.60
C TRP A 222 -1.40 -6.64 11.14
N HIS A 223 -1.81 -6.75 12.42
CA HIS A 223 -2.18 -8.04 13.02
C HIS A 223 -3.31 -8.71 12.26
N PHE A 224 -4.29 -7.91 11.82
CA PHE A 224 -5.39 -8.38 10.99
C PHE A 224 -4.90 -8.91 9.63
N SER A 225 -4.10 -8.13 8.90
CA SER A 225 -3.61 -8.52 7.57
C SER A 225 -2.86 -9.85 7.61
N ARG A 226 -2.03 -10.03 8.63
CA ARG A 226 -1.29 -11.26 8.86
C ARG A 226 -2.20 -12.44 9.22
N ALA A 227 -3.04 -12.28 10.26
CA ALA A 227 -3.95 -13.34 10.71
C ALA A 227 -4.92 -13.76 9.60
N PHE A 228 -5.39 -12.79 8.79
CA PHE A 228 -6.23 -13.06 7.63
C PHE A 228 -5.49 -13.87 6.56
N ARG A 229 -4.23 -13.48 6.23
CA ARG A 229 -3.40 -14.23 5.27
C ARG A 229 -3.15 -15.66 5.74
N GLU A 230 -2.90 -15.86 7.03
CA GLU A 230 -2.71 -17.18 7.61
C GLU A 230 -3.98 -18.04 7.50
N THR A 231 -5.15 -17.44 7.76
CA THR A 231 -6.44 -18.14 7.68
C THR A 231 -6.86 -18.45 6.23
N HIS A 232 -6.66 -17.50 5.29
CA HIS A 232 -7.21 -17.56 3.93
C HIS A 232 -6.16 -17.82 2.84
N GLY A 233 -4.88 -17.89 3.18
CA GLY A 233 -3.77 -18.10 2.23
C GLY A 233 -3.41 -16.88 1.38
N HIS A 234 -4.18 -15.79 1.48
CA HIS A 234 -4.00 -14.56 0.70
C HIS A 234 -4.23 -13.30 1.55
N PRO A 235 -3.51 -12.19 1.26
CA PRO A 235 -3.78 -10.92 1.90
C PRO A 235 -5.22 -10.44 1.67
N PRO A 236 -5.81 -9.62 2.60
CA PRO A 236 -7.20 -9.15 2.51
C PRO A 236 -7.56 -8.50 1.18
N HIS A 237 -6.70 -7.65 0.62
CA HIS A 237 -6.95 -6.96 -0.65
C HIS A 237 -7.05 -7.92 -1.84
N ARG A 238 -6.18 -8.96 -1.91
CA ARG A 238 -6.26 -9.99 -2.96
C ARG A 238 -7.52 -10.83 -2.82
N TYR A 239 -7.93 -11.12 -1.60
CA TYR A 239 -9.16 -11.83 -1.33
C TYR A 239 -10.38 -11.02 -1.78
N LEU A 240 -10.43 -9.73 -1.43
CA LEU A 240 -11.48 -8.80 -1.88
C LEU A 240 -11.53 -8.69 -3.41
N THR A 241 -10.38 -8.57 -4.07
CA THR A 241 -10.29 -8.57 -5.55
C THR A 241 -10.91 -9.84 -6.14
N ARG A 242 -10.62 -11.03 -5.57
CA ARG A 242 -11.23 -12.29 -6.03
C ARG A 242 -12.75 -12.28 -5.88
N LEU A 243 -13.27 -11.83 -4.75
CA LEU A 243 -14.71 -11.70 -4.52
C LEU A 243 -15.38 -10.78 -5.54
N ARG A 244 -14.79 -9.61 -5.80
CA ARG A 244 -15.29 -8.64 -6.78
C ARG A 244 -15.29 -9.21 -8.20
N ILE A 245 -14.23 -9.90 -8.61
CA ILE A 245 -14.14 -10.52 -9.93
C ILE A 245 -15.13 -11.68 -10.04
N GLN A 246 -15.31 -12.49 -9.00
CA GLN A 246 -16.33 -13.54 -8.97
C GLN A 246 -17.74 -12.92 -9.13
N ARG A 247 -18.04 -11.86 -8.41
CA ARG A 247 -19.31 -11.14 -8.52
C ARG A 247 -19.50 -10.53 -9.92
N ALA A 248 -18.47 -9.95 -10.50
CA ALA A 248 -18.51 -9.45 -11.87
C ALA A 248 -18.83 -10.56 -12.88
N ARG A 249 -18.24 -11.74 -12.71
CA ARG A 249 -18.52 -12.93 -13.55
C ARG A 249 -19.98 -13.35 -13.47
N GLU A 250 -20.53 -13.46 -12.26
CA GLU A 250 -21.94 -13.80 -12.05
C GLU A 250 -22.87 -12.79 -12.73
N LEU A 251 -22.58 -11.48 -12.60
CA LEU A 251 -23.36 -10.43 -13.25
C LEU A 251 -23.25 -10.45 -14.77
N LEU A 252 -22.07 -10.75 -15.32
CA LEU A 252 -21.85 -10.91 -16.77
C LEU A 252 -22.65 -12.07 -17.36
N GLU A 253 -22.75 -13.17 -16.62
CA GLU A 253 -23.42 -14.40 -17.04
C GLU A 253 -24.93 -14.31 -16.90
N ARG A 254 -25.42 -13.68 -15.81
CA ARG A 254 -26.84 -13.78 -15.41
C ARG A 254 -27.64 -12.53 -15.68
N THR A 255 -27.02 -11.42 -16.05
CA THR A 255 -27.72 -10.14 -16.22
C THR A 255 -27.35 -9.41 -17.52
N PRO A 256 -28.26 -8.59 -18.07
CA PRO A 256 -27.96 -7.74 -19.22
C PRO A 256 -27.27 -6.41 -18.83
N LEU A 257 -26.80 -6.25 -17.59
CA LEU A 257 -26.19 -5.00 -17.12
C LEU A 257 -25.01 -4.60 -17.98
N SER A 258 -24.84 -3.29 -18.22
CA SER A 258 -23.68 -2.78 -18.91
C SER A 258 -22.39 -3.04 -18.13
N ILE A 259 -21.25 -3.07 -18.82
CA ILE A 259 -19.93 -3.23 -18.17
C ILE A 259 -19.68 -2.13 -17.15
N THR A 260 -20.13 -0.91 -17.44
CA THR A 260 -20.06 0.22 -16.51
C THR A 260 -20.89 -0.01 -15.24
N ALA A 261 -22.12 -0.52 -15.38
CA ALA A 261 -22.99 -0.83 -14.25
C ALA A 261 -22.40 -1.98 -13.37
N ILE A 262 -21.80 -2.98 -14.03
CA ILE A 262 -21.11 -4.08 -13.31
C ILE A 262 -19.88 -3.56 -12.58
N ALA A 263 -19.10 -2.67 -13.18
CA ALA A 263 -17.95 -2.05 -12.53
C ALA A 263 -18.38 -1.33 -11.25
N MET A 264 -19.42 -0.50 -11.31
CA MET A 264 -19.97 0.20 -10.14
C MET A 264 -20.47 -0.79 -9.06
N ALA A 265 -21.22 -1.82 -9.45
CA ALA A 265 -21.74 -2.83 -8.54
C ALA A 265 -20.67 -3.70 -7.88
N THR A 266 -19.43 -3.64 -8.38
CA THR A 266 -18.28 -4.38 -7.85
C THR A 266 -17.18 -3.46 -7.31
N GLY A 267 -17.48 -2.16 -7.13
CA GLY A 267 -16.57 -1.19 -6.52
C GLY A 267 -15.33 -0.87 -7.36
N TYR A 268 -15.45 -0.97 -8.69
CA TYR A 268 -14.40 -0.63 -9.66
C TYR A 268 -14.81 0.53 -10.57
N SER A 269 -13.82 1.27 -11.06
CA SER A 269 -14.01 2.02 -12.29
C SER A 269 -14.10 1.06 -13.51
N PRO A 270 -14.71 1.45 -14.64
CA PRO A 270 -14.75 0.60 -15.83
C PRO A 270 -13.38 0.11 -16.29
N GLN A 271 -12.36 0.97 -16.21
CA GLN A 271 -10.99 0.64 -16.60
C GLN A 271 -10.36 -0.39 -15.63
N GLN A 272 -10.59 -0.24 -14.34
CA GLN A 272 -10.12 -1.19 -13.32
C GLN A 272 -10.78 -2.54 -13.51
N LEU A 273 -12.10 -2.59 -13.73
CA LEU A 273 -12.79 -3.86 -13.97
C LEU A 273 -12.20 -4.58 -15.19
N VAL A 274 -11.99 -3.90 -16.31
CA VAL A 274 -11.43 -4.51 -17.54
C VAL A 274 -10.05 -5.10 -17.24
N ARG A 275 -9.19 -4.34 -16.56
CA ARG A 275 -7.84 -4.78 -16.20
C ARG A 275 -7.83 -6.01 -15.30
N HIS A 276 -8.51 -5.94 -14.14
CA HIS A 276 -8.55 -7.02 -13.15
C HIS A 276 -9.25 -8.28 -13.68
N PHE A 277 -10.34 -8.08 -14.44
CA PHE A 277 -11.09 -9.19 -15.02
C PHE A 277 -10.26 -9.92 -16.08
N ARG A 278 -9.57 -9.17 -16.96
CA ARG A 278 -8.67 -9.76 -17.97
C ARG A 278 -7.50 -10.50 -17.31
N GLN A 279 -6.93 -9.94 -16.25
CA GLN A 279 -5.85 -10.59 -15.50
C GLN A 279 -6.30 -11.90 -14.86
N ALA A 280 -7.55 -11.98 -14.37
CA ALA A 280 -8.08 -13.17 -13.69
C ALA A 280 -8.68 -14.20 -14.65
N SER A 281 -9.22 -13.79 -15.81
CA SER A 281 -9.96 -14.67 -16.75
C SER A 281 -9.28 -14.85 -18.10
N GLY A 282 -8.22 -14.09 -18.40
CA GLY A 282 -7.55 -14.05 -19.69
C GLY A 282 -8.27 -13.22 -20.76
N LEU A 283 -9.52 -12.81 -20.53
CA LEU A 283 -10.38 -12.14 -21.50
C LEU A 283 -10.99 -10.84 -20.93
N PRO A 284 -11.23 -9.82 -21.75
CA PRO A 284 -12.02 -8.65 -21.35
C PRO A 284 -13.46 -9.05 -20.98
N PRO A 285 -14.15 -8.31 -20.07
CA PRO A 285 -15.52 -8.61 -19.66
C PRO A 285 -16.53 -8.71 -20.80
N SER A 286 -16.44 -7.83 -21.82
CA SER A 286 -17.32 -7.84 -22.97
C SER A 286 -17.18 -9.09 -23.85
N GLU A 287 -15.94 -9.53 -24.06
CA GLU A 287 -15.64 -10.74 -24.83
C GLU A 287 -16.06 -12.01 -24.06
N TYR A 288 -15.79 -12.03 -22.74
CA TYR A 288 -16.25 -13.11 -21.86
C TYR A 288 -17.76 -13.29 -21.94
N ARG A 289 -18.56 -12.21 -21.84
CA ARG A 289 -20.01 -12.24 -21.96
C ARG A 289 -20.44 -12.78 -23.32
N ARG A 290 -19.84 -12.30 -24.41
CA ARG A 290 -20.17 -12.75 -25.78
C ARG A 290 -19.97 -14.26 -25.91
N LEU A 291 -18.83 -14.78 -25.48
CA LEU A 291 -18.52 -16.21 -25.54
C LEU A 291 -19.45 -17.07 -24.65
N HIS A 292 -19.87 -16.53 -23.51
CA HIS A 292 -20.82 -17.22 -22.64
C HIS A 292 -22.19 -17.36 -23.30
N LEU A 293 -22.73 -16.29 -23.88
CA LEU A 293 -24.01 -16.30 -24.60
C LEU A 293 -23.98 -17.20 -25.83
N GLU A 294 -22.88 -17.24 -26.57
CA GLU A 294 -22.72 -18.14 -27.72
C GLU A 294 -22.70 -19.63 -27.29
N ARG A 295 -22.13 -19.94 -26.13
CA ARG A 295 -22.16 -21.31 -25.58
C ARG A 295 -23.56 -21.74 -25.14
N GLU A 296 -24.30 -20.87 -24.48
CA GLU A 296 -25.67 -21.14 -24.07
C GLU A 296 -26.61 -21.32 -25.28
N SER A 297 -26.44 -20.51 -26.32
CA SER A 297 -27.24 -20.64 -27.54
C SER A 297 -26.99 -21.98 -28.28
N ARG A 298 -25.72 -22.44 -28.33
CA ARG A 298 -25.33 -23.72 -28.91
C ARG A 298 -25.78 -24.91 -28.06
N GLY A 299 -25.85 -24.75 -26.73
CA GLY A 299 -26.35 -25.80 -25.82
C GLY A 299 -27.86 -26.03 -25.91
N ARG A 300 -28.62 -25.01 -26.33
CA ARG A 300 -30.09 -25.11 -26.51
C ARG A 300 -30.52 -25.66 -27.86
N THR A 301 -29.64 -25.77 -28.83
CA THR A 301 -29.92 -26.32 -30.18
C THR A 301 -29.52 -27.79 -30.29
N LYS A 302 -29.85 -28.66 -29.32
CA LYS A 302 -29.92 -30.09 -29.59
C LYS A 302 -31.34 -30.41 -30.13
N PRO A 303 -31.50 -30.82 -31.40
CA PRO A 303 -32.78 -31.22 -31.90
C PRO A 303 -33.23 -32.46 -31.16
N SER A 304 -34.47 -32.44 -30.69
CA SER A 304 -35.19 -33.65 -30.36
C SER A 304 -35.29 -34.48 -31.64
N CYS A 305 -34.50 -35.55 -31.75
CA CYS A 305 -34.74 -36.57 -32.75
C CYS A 305 -36.08 -37.19 -32.46
N CYS A 306 -37.06 -36.90 -33.33
CA CYS A 306 -38.29 -37.63 -33.46
C CYS A 306 -37.97 -39.10 -33.76
N TRP A 307 -38.41 -39.94 -32.93
CA TRP A 307 -38.61 -41.36 -33.26
C TRP A 307 -39.98 -41.46 -33.90
N SER A 308 -40.01 -41.84 -35.18
CA SER A 308 -41.15 -42.42 -35.86
C SER A 308 -40.92 -43.91 -36.00
#